data_fa2ff29196b7d541e7a26459e4c08572
#
_entry.id   fa2ff29196b7d541e7a26459e4c08572
#
_cell.length_a   1.000
_cell.length_b   1.000
_cell.length_c   1.000
_cell.angle_alpha   90.00
_cell.angle_beta   90.00
_cell.angle_gamma   90.00
#
_symmetry.space_group_name_H-M   'P 1'
#
loop_
_entity.id
_entity.type
_entity.pdbx_description
1 polymer ?
#
loop_
_entity_poly.entity_id
_entity_poly.type
_entity_poly.pdbx_seq_one_letter_code
_entity_poly.pdbx_strand_id
1 'polypeptide(L)'
;KQIAASLASGSNAAVLLGNMAVNAPQAATLAANAQAVAQLAGAKLGFLTAGGNTVGGYLAGAVPGKGGKNAAAMLADPLKAYIVLHAEPSLDADNAPQALAALRGAQFAVALTPYRSAAQGWADVMLPVAPFTETSGTFVNAQGQPQSFKGTVAPFGQTRPAWKVLRVLGNVLHLAGFDEETSETVRDAALAGGVEARLSNAISAPLGLGQPLDALERVADVPIYRTDAIVRRSEPLQAAPASRAPKARMNGRTLASLGVSAGDKVRVSGAAGAIELEAALDEAVADRAVRVAAAFEQTAALGGAFGQISVERV
;
A
#
# COMPACT_ATOMS: atom_id res chain seq x y z
N LYS A 1 -23.32 -18.26 -12.63
CA LYS A 1 -24.65 -18.63 -12.12
C LYS A 1 -24.58 -19.15 -10.69
N GLN A 2 -23.71 -20.14 -10.35
CA GLN A 2 -23.61 -20.72 -9.01
C GLN A 2 -23.30 -19.70 -7.91
N ILE A 3 -22.29 -18.82 -8.13
CA ILE A 3 -21.92 -17.76 -7.16
C ILE A 3 -23.10 -16.82 -6.92
N ALA A 4 -23.80 -16.38 -7.98
CA ALA A 4 -24.94 -15.50 -7.85
C ALA A 4 -26.11 -16.17 -7.09
N ALA A 5 -26.38 -17.45 -7.37
CA ALA A 5 -27.41 -18.22 -6.65
C ALA A 5 -27.05 -18.38 -5.16
N SER A 6 -25.79 -18.73 -4.86
CA SER A 6 -25.31 -18.87 -3.49
C SER A 6 -25.41 -17.55 -2.72
N LEU A 7 -25.02 -16.43 -3.34
CA LEU A 7 -25.07 -15.11 -2.70
C LEU A 7 -26.54 -14.67 -2.44
N ALA A 8 -27.42 -14.91 -3.41
CA ALA A 8 -28.85 -14.55 -3.31
C ALA A 8 -29.63 -15.41 -2.31
N SER A 9 -29.19 -16.67 -2.05
CA SER A 9 -29.85 -17.56 -1.10
C SER A 9 -29.32 -17.43 0.34
N GLY A 10 -28.26 -16.67 0.54
CA GLY A 10 -27.63 -16.49 1.85
C GLY A 10 -28.45 -15.57 2.75
N SER A 11 -28.72 -16.00 3.98
CA SER A 11 -29.42 -15.18 5.00
C SER A 11 -28.51 -14.12 5.64
N ASN A 12 -27.19 -14.26 5.54
CA ASN A 12 -26.20 -13.34 6.10
C ASN A 12 -24.99 -13.27 5.17
N ALA A 13 -25.20 -12.62 4.01
CA ALA A 13 -24.19 -12.51 2.97
C ALA A 13 -23.37 -11.22 3.09
N ALA A 14 -22.10 -11.26 2.65
CA ALA A 14 -21.24 -10.10 2.54
C ALA A 14 -20.43 -10.12 1.25
N VAL A 15 -20.17 -8.95 0.71
CA VAL A 15 -19.23 -8.69 -0.39
C VAL A 15 -18.05 -7.91 0.20
N LEU A 16 -16.86 -8.51 0.20
CA LEU A 16 -15.66 -7.93 0.78
C LEU A 16 -14.62 -7.67 -0.29
N LEU A 17 -14.13 -6.44 -0.37
CA LEU A 17 -13.05 -6.04 -1.27
C LEU A 17 -11.70 -6.10 -0.53
N GLY A 18 -10.80 -6.96 -0.99
CA GLY A 18 -9.43 -7.08 -0.47
C GLY A 18 -8.42 -6.20 -1.21
N ASN A 19 -7.16 -6.28 -0.78
CA ASN A 19 -6.07 -5.42 -1.27
C ASN A 19 -5.90 -5.41 -2.80
N MET A 20 -6.08 -6.55 -3.46
CA MET A 20 -5.97 -6.63 -4.92
C MET A 20 -7.02 -5.74 -5.61
N ALA A 21 -8.26 -5.76 -5.11
CA ALA A 21 -9.35 -4.95 -5.69
C ALA A 21 -9.18 -3.46 -5.40
N VAL A 22 -8.76 -3.09 -4.17
CA VAL A 22 -8.63 -1.67 -3.79
C VAL A 22 -7.39 -1.00 -4.36
N ASN A 23 -6.38 -1.77 -4.79
CA ASN A 23 -5.17 -1.27 -5.42
C ASN A 23 -5.15 -1.46 -6.95
N ALA A 24 -6.17 -2.10 -7.53
CA ALA A 24 -6.26 -2.25 -8.98
C ALA A 24 -6.43 -0.89 -9.70
N PRO A 25 -5.97 -0.75 -10.94
CA PRO A 25 -6.17 0.48 -11.73
C PRO A 25 -7.63 0.90 -11.83
N GLN A 26 -8.57 -0.07 -11.85
CA GLN A 26 -10.01 0.16 -11.91
C GLN A 26 -10.70 0.03 -10.54
N ALA A 27 -10.01 0.29 -9.43
CA ALA A 27 -10.53 0.11 -8.06
C ALA A 27 -11.89 0.79 -7.83
N ALA A 28 -12.08 2.00 -8.34
CA ALA A 28 -13.34 2.74 -8.19
C ALA A 28 -14.52 2.02 -8.87
N THR A 29 -14.32 1.53 -10.11
CA THR A 29 -15.33 0.76 -10.84
C THR A 29 -15.60 -0.61 -10.20
N LEU A 30 -14.55 -1.28 -9.73
CA LEU A 30 -14.70 -2.54 -8.98
C LEU A 30 -15.50 -2.34 -7.69
N ALA A 31 -15.26 -1.26 -6.96
CA ALA A 31 -16.01 -0.92 -5.76
C ALA A 31 -17.48 -0.61 -6.08
N ALA A 32 -17.76 0.14 -7.15
CA ALA A 32 -19.14 0.42 -7.59
C ALA A 32 -19.89 -0.87 -7.99
N ASN A 33 -19.22 -1.75 -8.75
CA ASN A 33 -19.80 -3.05 -9.12
C ASN A 33 -20.07 -3.92 -7.88
N ALA A 34 -19.14 -3.95 -6.93
CA ALA A 34 -19.30 -4.68 -5.67
C ALA A 34 -20.47 -4.14 -4.83
N GLN A 35 -20.64 -2.81 -4.79
CA GLN A 35 -21.80 -2.17 -4.15
C GLN A 35 -23.11 -2.58 -4.80
N ALA A 36 -23.18 -2.58 -6.13
CA ALA A 36 -24.36 -3.00 -6.86
C ALA A 36 -24.69 -4.49 -6.62
N VAL A 37 -23.68 -5.36 -6.62
CA VAL A 37 -23.85 -6.78 -6.29
C VAL A 37 -24.37 -6.95 -4.85
N ALA A 38 -23.78 -6.23 -3.88
CA ALA A 38 -24.23 -6.27 -2.50
C ALA A 38 -25.69 -5.82 -2.35
N GLN A 39 -26.08 -4.72 -3.01
CA GLN A 39 -27.46 -4.21 -3.01
C GLN A 39 -28.45 -5.21 -3.61
N LEU A 40 -28.13 -5.79 -4.78
CA LEU A 40 -28.98 -6.78 -5.44
C LEU A 40 -29.16 -8.07 -4.64
N ALA A 41 -28.15 -8.45 -3.87
CA ALA A 41 -28.17 -9.66 -3.06
C ALA A 41 -28.66 -9.43 -1.61
N GLY A 42 -28.94 -8.19 -1.20
CA GLY A 42 -29.21 -7.85 0.19
C GLY A 42 -28.03 -8.10 1.12
N ALA A 43 -26.81 -8.09 0.56
CA ALA A 43 -25.56 -8.38 1.28
C ALA A 43 -24.92 -7.11 1.85
N LYS A 44 -24.05 -7.27 2.86
CA LYS A 44 -23.23 -6.19 3.40
C LYS A 44 -22.03 -5.94 2.49
N LEU A 45 -21.68 -4.68 2.25
CA LEU A 45 -20.43 -4.30 1.57
C LEU A 45 -19.37 -3.95 2.63
N GLY A 46 -18.15 -4.44 2.45
CA GLY A 46 -17.02 -4.13 3.31
C GLY A 46 -15.69 -4.06 2.56
N PHE A 47 -14.71 -3.40 3.19
CA PHE A 47 -13.35 -3.28 2.68
C PHE A 47 -12.36 -3.91 3.68
N LEU A 48 -11.52 -4.82 3.20
CA LEU A 48 -10.37 -5.33 3.93
C LEU A 48 -9.20 -4.40 3.63
N THR A 49 -8.97 -3.45 4.51
CA THR A 49 -7.98 -2.38 4.32
C THR A 49 -6.55 -2.90 4.37
N ALA A 50 -5.64 -2.31 3.58
CA ALA A 50 -4.24 -2.71 3.51
C ALA A 50 -3.48 -2.44 4.83
N GLY A 51 -3.79 -1.33 5.49
CA GLY A 51 -3.16 -0.94 6.76
C GLY A 51 -4.12 -1.03 7.94
N GLY A 52 -3.62 -1.38 9.11
CA GLY A 52 -4.40 -1.48 10.35
C GLY A 52 -5.04 -0.15 10.79
N ASN A 53 -4.55 0.98 10.30
CA ASN A 53 -5.10 2.31 10.59
C ASN A 53 -5.57 3.07 9.33
N THR A 54 -5.92 2.40 8.27
CA THR A 54 -6.42 3.05 7.04
C THR A 54 -7.65 3.91 7.34
N VAL A 55 -8.61 3.38 8.11
CA VAL A 55 -9.81 4.14 8.51
C VAL A 55 -9.44 5.35 9.37
N GLY A 56 -8.51 5.19 10.32
CA GLY A 56 -8.03 6.30 11.15
C GLY A 56 -7.35 7.40 10.33
N GLY A 57 -6.59 7.05 9.30
CA GLY A 57 -5.98 8.01 8.38
C GLY A 57 -7.02 8.87 7.65
N TYR A 58 -8.09 8.25 7.13
CA TYR A 58 -9.20 8.99 6.52
C TYR A 58 -9.94 9.87 7.53
N LEU A 59 -10.23 9.36 8.73
CA LEU A 59 -10.91 10.12 9.78
C LEU A 59 -10.08 11.31 10.28
N ALA A 60 -8.75 11.14 10.36
CA ALA A 60 -7.83 12.22 10.70
C ALA A 60 -7.62 13.25 9.57
N GLY A 61 -8.20 13.03 8.39
CA GLY A 61 -8.00 13.91 7.25
C GLY A 61 -6.62 13.80 6.62
N ALA A 62 -5.90 12.68 6.83
CA ALA A 62 -4.60 12.41 6.20
C ALA A 62 -4.76 12.04 4.71
N VAL A 63 -5.53 12.83 3.99
CA VAL A 63 -5.83 12.71 2.56
C VAL A 63 -5.73 14.08 1.90
N PRO A 64 -5.50 14.16 0.58
CA PRO A 64 -5.43 15.45 -0.10
C PRO A 64 -6.69 16.29 0.12
N GLY A 65 -6.51 17.49 0.63
CA GLY A 65 -7.56 18.50 0.69
C GLY A 65 -7.78 19.17 -0.67
N LYS A 66 -8.62 20.24 -0.71
CA LYS A 66 -8.88 21.01 -1.92
C LYS A 66 -7.58 21.57 -2.51
N GLY A 67 -7.26 21.20 -3.74
CA GLY A 67 -6.04 21.59 -4.43
C GLY A 67 -4.78 20.79 -4.02
N GLY A 68 -4.92 19.86 -3.09
CA GLY A 68 -3.83 18.93 -2.72
C GLY A 68 -3.64 17.80 -3.72
N LYS A 69 -2.43 17.22 -3.75
CA LYS A 69 -2.08 16.06 -4.56
C LYS A 69 -1.95 14.82 -3.69
N ASN A 70 -2.41 13.68 -4.17
CA ASN A 70 -2.07 12.39 -3.57
C ASN A 70 -0.62 11.99 -3.93
N ALA A 71 -0.10 10.94 -3.30
CA ALA A 71 1.28 10.51 -3.52
C ALA A 71 1.58 10.23 -5.01
N ALA A 72 0.70 9.53 -5.73
CA ALA A 72 0.89 9.25 -7.16
C ALA A 72 1.00 10.55 -7.98
N ALA A 73 0.13 11.54 -7.72
CA ALA A 73 0.18 12.83 -8.41
C ALA A 73 1.42 13.66 -8.04
N MET A 74 1.89 13.59 -6.78
CA MET A 74 3.14 14.24 -6.36
C MET A 74 4.37 13.66 -7.05
N LEU A 75 4.36 12.35 -7.33
CA LEU A 75 5.47 11.66 -7.98
C LEU A 75 5.43 11.80 -9.50
N ALA A 76 4.23 11.88 -10.09
CA ALA A 76 4.05 12.09 -11.54
C ALA A 76 4.35 13.53 -11.98
N ASP A 77 4.03 14.51 -11.13
CA ASP A 77 4.34 15.94 -11.32
C ASP A 77 5.15 16.40 -10.09
N PRO A 78 6.50 16.21 -10.12
CA PRO A 78 7.37 16.35 -8.97
C PRO A 78 7.29 17.71 -8.29
N LEU A 79 7.35 17.68 -6.95
CA LEU A 79 7.33 18.86 -6.10
C LEU A 79 8.75 19.39 -5.86
N LYS A 80 8.85 20.67 -5.46
CA LYS A 80 10.12 21.29 -5.09
C LYS A 80 10.69 20.72 -3.79
N ALA A 81 9.81 20.29 -2.87
CA ALA A 81 10.23 19.71 -1.59
C ALA A 81 9.30 18.57 -1.15
N TYR A 82 9.86 17.64 -0.39
CA TYR A 82 9.15 16.48 0.15
C TYR A 82 9.46 16.29 1.63
N ILE A 83 8.46 15.87 2.38
CA ILE A 83 8.61 15.28 3.71
C ILE A 83 8.07 13.85 3.62
N VAL A 84 8.91 12.86 3.84
CA VAL A 84 8.55 11.45 3.81
C VAL A 84 8.59 10.89 5.22
N LEU A 85 7.46 10.35 5.69
CA LEU A 85 7.30 9.84 7.04
C LEU A 85 7.12 8.32 7.01
N HIS A 86 8.00 7.61 7.71
CA HIS A 86 7.96 6.15 7.92
C HIS A 86 7.86 5.29 6.64
N ALA A 87 8.23 5.82 5.49
CA ALA A 87 8.21 5.08 4.23
C ALA A 87 9.62 4.84 3.68
N GLU A 88 9.79 3.72 3.02
CA GLU A 88 10.97 3.35 2.21
C GLU A 88 10.57 3.42 0.74
N PRO A 89 10.75 4.56 0.05
CA PRO A 89 10.21 4.79 -1.29
C PRO A 89 10.60 3.73 -2.34
N SER A 90 11.76 3.09 -2.16
CA SER A 90 12.22 1.99 -3.01
C SER A 90 11.39 0.71 -2.87
N LEU A 91 10.65 0.53 -1.77
CA LEU A 91 9.92 -0.69 -1.43
C LEU A 91 8.41 -0.44 -1.23
N ASP A 92 8.04 0.77 -0.78
CA ASP A 92 6.67 1.12 -0.42
C ASP A 92 5.93 1.87 -1.54
N ALA A 93 6.65 2.48 -2.48
CA ALA A 93 6.00 3.15 -3.61
C ALA A 93 5.58 2.13 -4.68
N ASP A 94 4.41 2.33 -5.27
CA ASP A 94 3.92 1.52 -6.39
C ASP A 94 4.92 1.54 -7.57
N ASN A 95 5.42 2.71 -7.90
CA ASN A 95 6.50 2.89 -8.88
C ASN A 95 7.76 3.43 -8.20
N ALA A 96 8.58 2.53 -7.67
CA ALA A 96 9.80 2.87 -6.94
C ALA A 96 10.82 3.68 -7.77
N PRO A 97 11.12 3.36 -9.05
CA PRO A 97 12.00 4.18 -9.88
C PRO A 97 11.52 5.63 -10.02
N GLN A 98 10.22 5.83 -10.25
CA GLN A 98 9.63 7.17 -10.34
C GLN A 98 9.70 7.92 -9.02
N ALA A 99 9.39 7.24 -7.91
CA ALA A 99 9.46 7.83 -6.57
C ALA A 99 10.88 8.31 -6.24
N LEU A 100 11.89 7.46 -6.47
CA LEU A 100 13.28 7.82 -6.22
C LEU A 100 13.77 8.94 -7.14
N ALA A 101 13.34 8.96 -8.40
CA ALA A 101 13.68 10.03 -9.33
C ALA A 101 13.09 11.38 -8.86
N ALA A 102 11.81 11.41 -8.44
CA ALA A 102 11.16 12.61 -7.92
C ALA A 102 11.83 13.14 -6.66
N LEU A 103 12.18 12.25 -5.71
CA LEU A 103 12.83 12.64 -4.46
C LEU A 103 14.26 13.16 -4.68
N ARG A 104 15.05 12.50 -5.54
CA ARG A 104 16.42 12.92 -5.86
C ARG A 104 16.47 14.21 -6.68
N GLY A 105 15.46 14.47 -7.49
CA GLY A 105 15.33 15.68 -8.29
C GLY A 105 14.75 16.87 -7.53
N ALA A 106 14.26 16.68 -6.31
CA ALA A 106 13.72 17.75 -5.48
C ALA A 106 14.80 18.72 -5.03
N GLN A 107 14.42 19.98 -4.78
CA GLN A 107 15.31 20.96 -4.18
C GLN A 107 15.63 20.66 -2.72
N PHE A 108 14.71 19.99 -2.02
CA PHE A 108 14.86 19.61 -0.62
C PHE A 108 13.99 18.42 -0.26
N ALA A 109 14.58 17.40 0.33
CA ALA A 109 13.87 16.21 0.79
C ALA A 109 14.21 15.86 2.24
N VAL A 110 13.19 15.69 3.07
CA VAL A 110 13.31 15.35 4.48
C VAL A 110 12.75 13.95 4.71
N ALA A 111 13.51 13.11 5.38
CA ALA A 111 13.05 11.79 5.84
C ALA A 111 12.83 11.79 7.35
N LEU A 112 11.64 11.40 7.80
CA LEU A 112 11.35 11.08 9.19
C LEU A 112 11.30 9.55 9.30
N THR A 113 12.39 8.93 9.76
CA THR A 113 12.55 7.47 9.71
C THR A 113 13.31 6.94 10.92
N PRO A 114 12.98 5.73 11.41
CA PRO A 114 13.79 5.03 12.41
C PRO A 114 15.05 4.39 11.82
N TYR A 115 15.14 4.29 10.48
CA TYR A 115 16.23 3.58 9.81
C TYR A 115 16.97 4.48 8.82
N ARG A 116 18.22 4.81 9.12
CA ARG A 116 19.06 5.65 8.26
C ARG A 116 19.17 5.10 6.84
N SER A 117 19.28 3.80 6.67
CA SER A 117 19.38 3.13 5.36
C SER A 117 18.17 3.36 4.47
N ALA A 118 16.99 3.59 5.05
CA ALA A 118 15.74 3.83 4.31
C ALA A 118 15.74 5.15 3.51
N ALA A 119 16.56 6.11 3.92
CA ALA A 119 16.58 7.46 3.36
C ALA A 119 17.91 7.82 2.69
N GLN A 120 18.90 6.94 2.82
CA GLN A 120 20.21 7.15 2.26
C GLN A 120 20.17 7.20 0.72
N GLY A 121 20.74 8.27 0.16
CA GLY A 121 20.80 8.47 -1.29
C GLY A 121 19.63 9.22 -1.92
N TRP A 122 18.67 9.73 -1.11
CA TRP A 122 17.62 10.63 -1.61
C TRP A 122 17.25 11.77 -0.63
N ALA A 123 17.48 11.62 0.68
CA ALA A 123 17.13 12.65 1.67
C ALA A 123 18.31 13.58 1.95
N ASP A 124 18.06 14.90 1.94
CA ASP A 124 19.00 15.93 2.36
C ASP A 124 19.10 16.00 3.89
N VAL A 125 17.98 15.79 4.58
CA VAL A 125 17.89 15.78 6.04
C VAL A 125 17.17 14.52 6.51
N MET A 126 17.73 13.88 7.53
CA MET A 126 17.11 12.73 8.20
C MET A 126 16.82 13.09 9.65
N LEU A 127 15.56 13.07 10.03
CA LEU A 127 15.11 13.24 11.41
C LEU A 127 14.80 11.87 12.01
N PRO A 128 15.45 11.48 13.10
CA PRO A 128 15.23 10.18 13.72
C PRO A 128 13.89 10.16 14.45
N VAL A 129 12.98 9.28 14.04
CA VAL A 129 11.69 9.07 14.68
C VAL A 129 11.60 7.67 15.28
N ALA A 130 10.82 7.55 16.34
CA ALA A 130 10.63 6.30 17.05
C ALA A 130 9.72 5.34 16.24
N PRO A 131 10.03 4.02 16.19
CA PRO A 131 9.13 3.02 15.63
C PRO A 131 7.85 2.88 16.48
N PHE A 132 6.87 2.13 15.99
CA PHE A 132 5.56 2.01 16.65
C PHE A 132 5.65 1.40 18.07
N THR A 133 6.67 0.59 18.36
CA THR A 133 6.90 0.00 19.68
C THR A 133 7.35 1.02 20.74
N GLU A 134 7.82 2.17 20.31
CA GLU A 134 8.39 3.25 21.15
C GLU A 134 7.54 4.52 21.13
N THR A 135 6.31 4.45 20.61
CA THR A 135 5.39 5.58 20.51
C THR A 135 4.00 5.22 21.03
N SER A 136 3.24 6.21 21.45
CA SER A 136 1.81 6.10 21.68
C SER A 136 1.04 6.54 20.44
N GLY A 137 -0.20 6.06 20.31
CA GLY A 137 -1.07 6.41 19.19
C GLY A 137 -2.44 5.79 19.31
N THR A 138 -3.25 5.96 18.26
CA THR A 138 -4.57 5.34 18.15
C THR A 138 -4.77 4.83 16.75
N PHE A 139 -5.17 3.58 16.61
CA PHE A 139 -5.64 3.00 15.35
C PHE A 139 -7.15 2.94 15.36
N VAL A 140 -7.76 3.20 14.21
CA VAL A 140 -9.17 2.91 13.98
C VAL A 140 -9.26 1.75 13.01
N ASN A 141 -9.82 0.64 13.47
CA ASN A 141 -9.91 -0.59 12.68
C ASN A 141 -10.94 -0.49 11.54
N ALA A 142 -11.05 -1.52 10.72
CA ALA A 142 -11.98 -1.55 9.58
C ALA A 142 -13.47 -1.47 9.98
N GLN A 143 -13.81 -1.67 11.25
CA GLN A 143 -15.16 -1.52 11.81
C GLN A 143 -15.42 -0.12 12.38
N GLY A 144 -14.42 0.77 12.33
CA GLY A 144 -14.53 2.12 12.90
C GLY A 144 -14.29 2.20 14.41
N GLN A 145 -13.71 1.18 15.02
CA GLN A 145 -13.45 1.17 16.46
C GLN A 145 -12.08 1.77 16.76
N PRO A 146 -11.96 2.88 17.51
CA PRO A 146 -10.70 3.44 17.96
C PRO A 146 -10.05 2.54 19.03
N GLN A 147 -8.77 2.25 18.86
CA GLN A 147 -7.97 1.43 19.76
C GLN A 147 -6.65 2.15 20.04
N SER A 148 -6.51 2.70 21.24
CA SER A 148 -5.29 3.39 21.65
C SER A 148 -4.25 2.42 22.17
N PHE A 149 -2.99 2.76 21.94
CA PHE A 149 -1.84 2.01 22.43
C PHE A 149 -0.77 2.96 23.00
N LYS A 150 0.10 2.41 23.82
CA LYS A 150 1.27 3.12 24.38
C LYS A 150 2.55 2.46 23.93
N GLY A 151 3.62 3.23 23.87
CA GLY A 151 4.96 2.66 23.64
C GLY A 151 5.30 1.65 24.71
N THR A 152 5.82 0.51 24.30
CA THR A 152 6.26 -0.57 25.20
C THR A 152 7.53 -0.18 25.94
N VAL A 153 8.40 0.58 25.28
CA VAL A 153 9.66 1.10 25.81
C VAL A 153 9.82 2.57 25.45
N ALA A 154 10.75 3.25 26.13
CA ALA A 154 11.09 4.63 25.81
C ALA A 154 11.79 4.71 24.43
N PRO A 155 11.63 5.83 23.70
CA PRO A 155 12.33 6.05 22.44
C PRO A 155 13.85 5.92 22.60
N PHE A 156 14.48 5.19 21.68
CA PHE A 156 15.91 4.91 21.72
C PHE A 156 16.74 6.14 21.36
N GLY A 157 17.72 6.49 22.19
CA GLY A 157 18.68 7.56 21.93
C GLY A 157 18.04 8.92 21.70
N GLN A 158 18.27 9.52 20.54
CA GLN A 158 17.74 10.84 20.17
C GLN A 158 16.40 10.77 19.43
N THR A 159 15.84 9.57 19.21
CA THR A 159 14.56 9.43 18.51
C THR A 159 13.42 10.05 19.31
N ARG A 160 12.40 10.48 18.63
CA ARG A 160 11.16 11.01 19.22
C ARG A 160 9.95 10.43 18.47
N PRO A 161 8.81 10.25 19.13
CA PRO A 161 7.56 9.94 18.43
C PRO A 161 7.34 10.90 17.26
N ALA A 162 6.99 10.37 16.09
CA ALA A 162 6.88 11.17 14.86
C ALA A 162 5.87 12.32 15.01
N TRP A 163 4.75 12.10 15.73
CA TRP A 163 3.76 13.16 15.97
C TRP A 163 4.34 14.34 16.78
N LYS A 164 5.29 14.10 17.70
CA LYS A 164 5.99 15.17 18.43
C LYS A 164 6.94 15.95 17.52
N VAL A 165 7.63 15.26 16.61
CA VAL A 165 8.49 15.92 15.62
C VAL A 165 7.65 16.80 14.69
N LEU A 166 6.52 16.30 14.18
CA LEU A 166 5.60 17.05 13.34
C LEU A 166 5.00 18.25 14.11
N ARG A 167 4.63 18.08 15.39
CA ARG A 167 4.16 19.19 16.24
C ARG A 167 5.20 20.31 16.33
N VAL A 168 6.44 19.97 16.66
CA VAL A 168 7.51 20.98 16.75
C VAL A 168 7.75 21.64 15.38
N LEU A 169 7.74 20.88 14.30
CA LEU A 169 7.88 21.41 12.95
C LEU A 169 6.75 22.38 12.61
N GLY A 170 5.50 22.05 12.95
CA GLY A 170 4.35 22.93 12.77
C GLY A 170 4.49 24.24 13.55
N ASN A 171 4.94 24.17 14.81
CA ASN A 171 5.20 25.35 15.64
C ASN A 171 6.32 26.23 15.08
N VAL A 172 7.43 25.64 14.63
CA VAL A 172 8.53 26.38 13.99
C VAL A 172 8.09 27.09 12.70
N LEU A 173 7.16 26.47 11.97
CA LEU A 173 6.56 27.02 10.76
C LEU A 173 5.36 27.96 11.04
N HIS A 174 5.05 28.24 12.30
CA HIS A 174 3.93 29.06 12.75
C HIS A 174 2.57 28.61 12.19
N LEU A 175 2.36 27.30 12.06
CA LEU A 175 1.11 26.72 11.62
C LEU A 175 0.13 26.55 12.80
N ALA A 176 -1.14 26.84 12.59
CA ALA A 176 -2.18 26.62 13.59
C ALA A 176 -2.49 25.12 13.77
N GLY A 177 -2.92 24.72 14.98
CA GLY A 177 -3.37 23.35 15.25
C GLY A 177 -2.23 22.36 15.63
N PHE A 178 -1.08 22.87 16.07
CA PHE A 178 0.06 22.07 16.52
C PHE A 178 0.37 22.27 18.01
N ASP A 179 -0.66 22.52 18.82
CA ASP A 179 -0.52 22.82 20.26
C ASP A 179 -0.73 21.59 21.16
N GLU A 180 -1.17 20.47 20.58
CA GLU A 180 -1.46 19.25 21.32
C GLU A 180 -0.21 18.65 21.98
N GLU A 181 -0.32 18.34 23.30
CA GLU A 181 0.84 17.87 24.08
C GLU A 181 0.88 16.36 24.26
N THR A 182 -0.24 15.68 24.08
CA THR A 182 -0.36 14.22 24.27
C THR A 182 -0.97 13.56 23.03
N SER A 183 -0.70 12.27 22.86
CA SER A 183 -1.34 11.48 21.79
C SER A 183 -2.84 11.34 21.98
N GLU A 184 -3.31 11.43 23.22
CA GLU A 184 -4.71 11.41 23.59
C GLU A 184 -5.43 12.67 23.12
N THR A 185 -4.84 13.86 23.33
CA THR A 185 -5.44 15.12 22.85
C THR A 185 -5.43 15.20 21.33
N VAL A 186 -4.36 14.73 20.65
CA VAL A 186 -4.33 14.57 19.19
C VAL A 186 -5.44 13.65 18.68
N ARG A 187 -5.66 12.49 19.35
CA ARG A 187 -6.77 11.60 19.03
C ARG A 187 -8.11 12.29 19.20
N ASP A 188 -8.33 12.95 20.32
CA ASP A 188 -9.61 13.59 20.65
C ASP A 188 -9.94 14.70 19.66
N ALA A 189 -8.95 15.48 19.24
CA ALA A 189 -9.09 16.47 18.17
C ALA A 189 -9.41 15.81 16.81
N ALA A 190 -8.68 14.75 16.42
CA ALA A 190 -8.87 14.06 15.15
C ALA A 190 -10.22 13.33 15.04
N LEU A 191 -10.74 12.82 16.16
CA LEU A 191 -12.00 12.09 16.25
C LEU A 191 -13.18 12.94 16.78
N ALA A 192 -13.00 14.25 16.89
CA ALA A 192 -14.05 15.16 17.33
C ALA A 192 -15.32 15.01 16.49
N GLY A 193 -16.49 15.04 17.12
CA GLY A 193 -17.79 14.83 16.48
C GLY A 193 -18.17 13.35 16.30
N GLY A 194 -17.34 12.42 16.77
CA GLY A 194 -17.60 10.97 16.74
C GLY A 194 -17.14 10.30 15.45
N VAL A 195 -17.01 8.99 15.53
CA VAL A 195 -16.51 8.16 14.41
C VAL A 195 -17.67 7.68 13.53
N GLU A 196 -18.74 7.20 14.14
CA GLU A 196 -19.85 6.49 13.46
C GLU A 196 -20.51 7.32 12.36
N ALA A 197 -20.78 8.60 12.61
CA ALA A 197 -21.39 9.51 11.65
C ALA A 197 -20.48 9.85 10.44
N ARG A 198 -19.19 9.53 10.54
CA ARG A 198 -18.18 9.81 9.51
C ARG A 198 -17.81 8.58 8.70
N LEU A 199 -18.31 7.40 9.05
CA LEU A 199 -18.08 6.15 8.32
C LEU A 199 -19.08 6.01 7.17
N SER A 200 -18.60 5.63 6.00
CA SER A 200 -19.45 5.31 4.85
C SER A 200 -18.73 4.36 3.90
N ASN A 201 -19.47 3.34 3.43
CA ASN A 201 -19.05 2.47 2.33
C ASN A 201 -19.72 2.87 1.01
N ALA A 202 -20.39 4.02 0.94
CA ALA A 202 -21.05 4.49 -0.27
C ALA A 202 -20.04 4.86 -1.35
N ILE A 203 -20.26 4.33 -2.57
CA ILE A 203 -19.40 4.55 -3.73
C ILE A 203 -20.19 5.34 -4.76
N SER A 204 -19.61 6.43 -5.26
CA SER A 204 -20.21 7.29 -6.30
C SER A 204 -19.63 7.06 -7.70
N ALA A 205 -18.69 6.12 -7.86
CA ALA A 205 -18.12 5.81 -9.17
C ALA A 205 -19.16 5.12 -10.08
N PRO A 206 -19.05 5.28 -11.41
CA PRO A 206 -19.95 4.63 -12.35
C PRO A 206 -19.72 3.11 -12.39
N LEU A 207 -20.78 2.36 -12.62
CA LEU A 207 -20.70 0.94 -12.97
C LEU A 207 -20.01 0.77 -14.31
N GLY A 208 -19.25 -0.31 -14.47
CA GLY A 208 -18.60 -0.62 -15.73
C GLY A 208 -17.97 -2.00 -15.73
N LEU A 209 -17.69 -2.49 -16.92
CA LEU A 209 -16.87 -3.68 -17.12
C LEU A 209 -15.46 -3.21 -17.49
N GLY A 210 -14.45 -3.73 -16.79
CA GLY A 210 -13.07 -3.53 -17.17
C GLY A 210 -12.82 -4.05 -18.60
N GLN A 211 -12.02 -3.33 -19.37
CA GLN A 211 -11.53 -3.85 -20.64
C GLN A 211 -10.41 -4.85 -20.36
N PRO A 212 -10.51 -6.11 -20.81
CA PRO A 212 -9.42 -7.06 -20.71
C PRO A 212 -8.20 -6.52 -21.47
N LEU A 213 -7.03 -6.56 -20.88
CA LEU A 213 -5.79 -6.29 -21.61
C LEU A 213 -5.55 -7.43 -22.60
N ASP A 214 -5.26 -7.09 -23.87
CA ASP A 214 -4.83 -8.06 -24.88
C ASP A 214 -3.32 -8.33 -24.79
N ALA A 215 -2.82 -8.49 -23.56
CA ALA A 215 -1.42 -8.68 -23.23
C ALA A 215 -1.30 -9.48 -21.92
N LEU A 216 -0.08 -9.88 -21.56
CA LEU A 216 0.20 -10.36 -20.22
C LEU A 216 0.11 -9.21 -19.23
N GLU A 217 -0.53 -9.45 -18.10
CA GLU A 217 -0.67 -8.48 -17.03
C GLU A 217 0.13 -8.90 -15.80
N ARG A 218 0.94 -7.97 -15.29
CA ARG A 218 1.53 -8.13 -13.95
C ARG A 218 0.43 -7.99 -12.90
N VAL A 219 0.46 -8.88 -11.93
CA VAL A 219 -0.31 -8.78 -10.70
C VAL A 219 0.66 -8.93 -9.53
N ALA A 220 0.84 -7.88 -8.75
CA ALA A 220 1.74 -7.92 -7.61
C ALA A 220 0.98 -7.90 -6.30
N ASP A 221 1.43 -8.71 -5.37
CA ASP A 221 1.08 -8.65 -3.96
C ASP A 221 2.32 -8.25 -3.15
N VAL A 222 2.09 -7.70 -1.97
CA VAL A 222 3.15 -7.46 -0.98
C VAL A 222 3.11 -8.62 0.02
N PRO A 223 4.14 -9.46 0.10
CA PRO A 223 4.21 -10.52 1.09
C PRO A 223 4.15 -9.97 2.53
N ILE A 224 3.51 -10.72 3.43
CA ILE A 224 3.23 -10.26 4.80
C ILE A 224 4.48 -9.77 5.56
N TYR A 225 5.64 -10.37 5.32
CA TYR A 225 6.90 -9.97 5.96
C TYR A 225 7.70 -8.95 5.14
N ARG A 226 7.05 -8.30 4.16
CA ARG A 226 7.60 -7.18 3.37
C ARG A 226 6.78 -5.90 3.51
N THR A 227 5.75 -5.89 4.39
CA THR A 227 4.78 -4.81 4.51
C THR A 227 5.31 -3.56 5.17
N ASP A 228 6.35 -3.65 6.01
CA ASP A 228 6.93 -2.48 6.69
C ASP A 228 8.43 -2.63 6.99
N ALA A 229 9.04 -1.52 7.39
CA ALA A 229 10.47 -1.43 7.63
C ALA A 229 10.98 -2.31 8.79
N ILE A 230 10.14 -2.59 9.79
CA ILE A 230 10.54 -3.42 10.95
C ILE A 230 10.55 -4.90 10.54
N VAL A 231 9.49 -5.40 9.93
CA VAL A 231 9.42 -6.80 9.51
C VAL A 231 10.47 -7.12 8.44
N ARG A 232 10.81 -6.16 7.56
CA ARG A 232 11.90 -6.30 6.58
C ARG A 232 13.27 -6.50 7.21
N ARG A 233 13.48 -6.05 8.44
CA ARG A 233 14.74 -6.14 9.19
C ARG A 233 14.76 -7.26 10.23
N SER A 234 13.71 -8.04 10.33
CA SER A 234 13.65 -9.19 11.22
C SER A 234 14.23 -10.43 10.52
N GLU A 235 15.44 -10.82 10.84
CA GLU A 235 16.08 -12.00 10.26
C GLU A 235 15.21 -13.27 10.32
N PRO A 236 14.56 -13.61 11.46
CA PRO A 236 13.69 -14.79 11.52
C PRO A 236 12.50 -14.70 10.54
N LEU A 237 11.90 -13.52 10.38
CA LEU A 237 10.80 -13.34 9.43
C LEU A 237 11.28 -13.39 7.97
N GLN A 238 12.48 -12.89 7.70
CA GLN A 238 13.07 -12.97 6.36
C GLN A 238 13.49 -14.40 5.99
N ALA A 239 13.77 -15.27 6.95
CA ALA A 239 14.02 -16.68 6.72
C ALA A 239 12.73 -17.51 6.47
N ALA A 240 11.55 -16.95 6.77
CA ALA A 240 10.28 -17.64 6.62
C ALA A 240 9.92 -17.91 5.13
N PRO A 241 9.15 -18.97 4.83
CA PRO A 241 8.74 -19.29 3.46
C PRO A 241 8.05 -18.12 2.71
N ALA A 242 7.28 -17.28 3.42
CA ALA A 242 6.59 -16.14 2.86
C ALA A 242 7.52 -14.99 2.42
N SER A 243 8.79 -14.99 2.86
CA SER A 243 9.80 -13.98 2.48
C SER A 243 10.79 -14.46 1.42
N ARG A 244 10.57 -15.65 0.85
CA ARG A 244 11.45 -16.18 -0.21
C ARG A 244 11.54 -15.24 -1.40
N ALA A 245 12.64 -15.36 -2.15
CA ALA A 245 12.86 -14.61 -3.37
C ALA A 245 11.65 -14.69 -4.32
N PRO A 246 11.25 -13.58 -4.96
CA PRO A 246 10.11 -13.56 -5.84
C PRO A 246 10.36 -14.42 -7.08
N LYS A 247 9.29 -15.03 -7.59
CA LYS A 247 9.28 -15.79 -8.83
C LYS A 247 8.20 -15.24 -9.76
N ALA A 248 8.35 -15.47 -11.06
CA ALA A 248 7.30 -15.21 -12.04
C ALA A 248 6.29 -16.37 -12.03
N ARG A 249 5.19 -16.22 -11.29
CA ARG A 249 4.19 -17.26 -11.11
C ARG A 249 3.09 -17.16 -12.16
N MET A 250 2.77 -18.25 -12.82
CA MET A 250 1.78 -18.36 -13.88
C MET A 250 1.07 -19.68 -13.80
N ASN A 251 -0.16 -19.76 -14.30
CA ASN A 251 -0.84 -21.04 -14.49
C ASN A 251 -0.23 -21.83 -15.66
N GLY A 252 -0.58 -23.12 -15.77
CA GLY A 252 -0.03 -24.03 -16.78
C GLY A 252 -0.33 -23.58 -18.21
N ARG A 253 -1.50 -22.99 -18.45
CA ARG A 253 -1.91 -22.48 -19.78
C ARG A 253 -1.04 -21.30 -20.21
N THR A 254 -0.80 -20.36 -19.32
CA THR A 254 0.07 -19.18 -19.58
C THR A 254 1.51 -19.62 -19.83
N LEU A 255 2.07 -20.52 -18.99
CA LEU A 255 3.40 -21.09 -19.19
C LEU A 255 3.52 -21.75 -20.58
N ALA A 256 2.56 -22.60 -20.94
CA ALA A 256 2.57 -23.31 -22.23
C ALA A 256 2.48 -22.34 -23.42
N SER A 257 1.68 -21.28 -23.32
CA SER A 257 1.54 -20.26 -24.38
C SER A 257 2.83 -19.48 -24.64
N LEU A 258 3.71 -19.41 -23.65
CA LEU A 258 5.01 -18.74 -23.73
C LEU A 258 6.17 -19.68 -24.07
N GLY A 259 5.92 -20.99 -24.14
CA GLY A 259 6.96 -22.00 -24.31
C GLY A 259 7.91 -22.08 -23.09
N VAL A 260 7.43 -21.76 -21.91
CA VAL A 260 8.19 -21.72 -20.65
C VAL A 260 7.74 -22.86 -19.73
N SER A 261 8.68 -23.47 -19.04
CA SER A 261 8.44 -24.48 -18.01
C SER A 261 8.72 -23.94 -16.61
N ALA A 262 8.09 -24.51 -15.59
CA ALA A 262 8.44 -24.19 -14.21
C ALA A 262 9.92 -24.55 -13.95
N GLY A 263 10.65 -23.63 -13.34
CA GLY A 263 12.10 -23.71 -13.12
C GLY A 263 12.94 -23.02 -14.19
N ASP A 264 12.37 -22.69 -15.35
CA ASP A 264 13.09 -21.93 -16.37
C ASP A 264 13.41 -20.51 -15.87
N LYS A 265 14.54 -19.97 -16.32
CA LYS A 265 14.89 -18.57 -16.14
C LYS A 265 14.19 -17.74 -17.20
N VAL A 266 13.48 -16.72 -16.76
CA VAL A 266 12.72 -15.83 -17.65
C VAL A 266 13.09 -14.38 -17.40
N ARG A 267 13.10 -13.59 -18.46
CA ARG A 267 13.15 -12.13 -18.42
C ARG A 267 11.72 -11.61 -18.40
N VAL A 268 11.39 -10.87 -17.34
CA VAL A 268 10.12 -10.16 -17.20
C VAL A 268 10.39 -8.69 -17.44
N SER A 269 9.71 -8.09 -18.42
CA SER A 269 9.86 -6.68 -18.79
C SER A 269 8.55 -5.94 -18.56
N GLY A 270 8.61 -4.83 -17.82
CA GLY A 270 7.51 -3.91 -17.58
C GLY A 270 7.84 -2.50 -18.08
N ALA A 271 6.96 -1.53 -17.85
CA ALA A 271 7.11 -0.16 -18.33
C ALA A 271 8.37 0.55 -17.80
N ALA A 272 8.82 0.22 -16.59
CA ALA A 272 9.96 0.89 -15.94
C ALA A 272 11.29 0.16 -16.14
N GLY A 273 11.29 -1.12 -16.57
CA GLY A 273 12.50 -1.91 -16.77
C GLY A 273 12.24 -3.40 -16.86
N ALA A 274 13.31 -4.17 -16.81
CA ALA A 274 13.28 -5.64 -16.93
C ALA A 274 14.12 -6.29 -15.83
N ILE A 275 13.71 -7.50 -15.44
CA ILE A 275 14.42 -8.33 -14.46
C ILE A 275 14.42 -9.80 -14.88
N GLU A 276 15.31 -10.58 -14.32
CA GLU A 276 15.34 -12.03 -14.53
C GLU A 276 14.83 -12.75 -13.27
N LEU A 277 13.91 -13.67 -13.46
CA LEU A 277 13.28 -14.47 -12.40
C LEU A 277 13.19 -15.93 -12.82
N GLU A 278 13.01 -16.81 -11.85
CA GLU A 278 12.59 -18.19 -12.09
C GLU A 278 11.08 -18.24 -12.34
N ALA A 279 10.66 -18.91 -13.41
CA ALA A 279 9.25 -19.20 -13.67
C ALA A 279 8.72 -20.26 -12.68
N ALA A 280 7.50 -20.10 -12.22
CA ALA A 280 6.88 -21.08 -11.31
C ALA A 280 5.42 -21.33 -11.67
N LEU A 281 4.99 -22.58 -11.56
CA LEU A 281 3.60 -22.96 -11.74
C LEU A 281 2.78 -22.54 -10.51
N ASP A 282 1.64 -21.90 -10.76
CA ASP A 282 0.65 -21.52 -9.77
C ASP A 282 -0.74 -21.48 -10.45
N GLU A 283 -1.50 -22.56 -10.30
CA GLU A 283 -2.82 -22.68 -10.94
C GLU A 283 -3.88 -21.72 -10.39
N ALA A 284 -3.60 -21.04 -9.28
CA ALA A 284 -4.48 -19.99 -8.74
C ALA A 284 -4.33 -18.64 -9.47
N VAL A 285 -3.30 -18.48 -10.30
CA VAL A 285 -3.12 -17.29 -11.12
C VAL A 285 -4.02 -17.38 -12.35
N ALA A 286 -4.72 -16.30 -12.68
CA ALA A 286 -5.61 -16.24 -13.84
C ALA A 286 -4.83 -16.39 -15.15
N ASP A 287 -5.53 -16.80 -16.22
CA ASP A 287 -4.97 -16.81 -17.57
C ASP A 287 -4.43 -15.43 -17.93
N ARG A 288 -3.25 -15.41 -18.57
CA ARG A 288 -2.56 -14.19 -19.02
C ARG A 288 -2.14 -13.23 -17.90
N ALA A 289 -2.28 -13.64 -16.65
CA ALA A 289 -1.70 -12.93 -15.52
C ALA A 289 -0.37 -13.56 -15.10
N VAL A 290 0.56 -12.70 -14.66
CA VAL A 290 1.86 -13.10 -14.10
C VAL A 290 1.99 -12.47 -12.74
N ARG A 291 1.97 -13.29 -11.69
CA ARG A 291 2.14 -12.82 -10.32
C ARG A 291 3.62 -12.69 -10.00
N VAL A 292 4.06 -11.44 -9.80
CA VAL A 292 5.42 -11.09 -9.36
C VAL A 292 5.31 -10.18 -8.15
N ALA A 293 5.71 -10.68 -6.99
CA ALA A 293 5.60 -9.96 -5.73
C ALA A 293 6.31 -8.60 -5.76
N ALA A 294 5.69 -7.60 -5.13
CA ALA A 294 6.28 -6.27 -4.89
C ALA A 294 7.07 -6.22 -3.56
N ALA A 295 7.61 -5.06 -3.23
CA ALA A 295 8.40 -4.79 -2.02
C ALA A 295 9.69 -5.62 -1.90
N PHE A 296 10.29 -5.98 -3.02
CA PHE A 296 11.65 -6.49 -3.14
C PHE A 296 12.47 -5.55 -4.01
N GLU A 297 13.72 -5.30 -3.61
CA GLU A 297 14.63 -4.45 -4.38
C GLU A 297 14.80 -4.95 -5.83
N GLN A 298 14.89 -6.27 -6.01
CA GLN A 298 15.03 -6.90 -7.31
C GLN A 298 13.78 -6.77 -8.21
N THR A 299 12.58 -6.59 -7.65
CA THR A 299 11.35 -6.41 -8.45
C THR A 299 10.92 -4.95 -8.60
N ALA A 300 11.59 -4.04 -7.93
CA ALA A 300 11.32 -2.60 -7.99
C ALA A 300 11.46 -2.04 -9.42
N ALA A 301 12.39 -2.58 -10.21
CA ALA A 301 12.61 -2.17 -11.61
C ALA A 301 11.42 -2.44 -12.53
N LEU A 302 10.48 -3.32 -12.18
CA LEU A 302 9.27 -3.55 -12.97
C LEU A 302 8.26 -2.38 -12.89
N GLY A 303 8.41 -1.48 -11.94
CA GLY A 303 7.45 -0.39 -11.70
C GLY A 303 6.18 -0.88 -11.02
N GLY A 304 5.03 -0.36 -11.44
CA GLY A 304 3.74 -0.53 -10.79
C GLY A 304 3.30 -1.97 -10.51
N ALA A 305 2.48 -2.15 -9.50
CA ALA A 305 1.96 -3.46 -9.08
C ALA A 305 1.06 -4.12 -10.14
N PHE A 306 0.48 -3.32 -11.01
CA PHE A 306 -0.36 -3.75 -12.13
C PHE A 306 0.17 -3.14 -13.42
N GLY A 307 -0.12 -3.78 -14.54
CA GLY A 307 0.18 -3.25 -15.87
C GLY A 307 0.69 -4.32 -16.82
N GLN A 308 0.79 -3.92 -18.09
CA GLN A 308 1.27 -4.80 -19.15
C GLN A 308 2.74 -5.17 -18.94
N ILE A 309 3.05 -6.44 -19.16
CA ILE A 309 4.42 -6.97 -19.15
C ILE A 309 4.64 -7.92 -20.32
N SER A 310 5.91 -8.21 -20.61
CA SER A 310 6.30 -9.35 -21.43
C SER A 310 7.15 -10.33 -20.63
N VAL A 311 7.11 -11.59 -21.01
CA VAL A 311 7.92 -12.67 -20.41
C VAL A 311 8.58 -13.46 -21.53
N GLU A 312 9.89 -13.58 -21.47
CA GLU A 312 10.71 -14.28 -22.44
C GLU A 312 11.64 -15.26 -21.73
N ARG A 313 11.85 -16.43 -22.30
CA ARG A 313 12.84 -17.39 -21.79
C ARG A 313 14.26 -16.85 -22.04
N VAL A 314 15.13 -16.95 -21.02
CA VAL A 314 16.55 -16.55 -21.11
C VAL A 314 17.43 -17.74 -21.46
#